data_2a6a3a2f6c8edeed3606e892f76007d9
#
_entry.id   2a6a3a2f6c8edeed3606e892f76007d9
#
_cell.length_a   1.000
_cell.length_b   1.000
_cell.length_c   1.000
_cell.angle_alpha   90.00
_cell.angle_beta   90.00
_cell.angle_gamma   90.00
#
_symmetry.space_group_name_H-M   'P 1'
#
loop_
_entity.id
_entity.type
_entity.pdbx_description
1 polymer ?
#
loop_
_entity_poly.entity_id
_entity_poly.type
_entity_poly.pdbx_seq_one_letter_code
_entity_poly.pdbx_strand_id
1 'polypeptide(L)'
;MSEGAAKKEEKPRKFQAIRGTRDLLPPETALWNRVEQTAHEVFATFGFGEIRVPIFEPTELFRRSVGIDTDIVSREMFTFPEDFRETLDLRRDYLAVRARELRNQLPAKDAMKSFISFTSDFLDLAGSAFSRDQIPQTAENKDSLDQIHSRILLWEPKVEQKEFGCTEQDWLLLLSDIAMLANRLEIGGLISLRPEATASVCRAYIEHNMQQLPQPVKLYYMGPMFRRERPQKGRYRQFYQIGAEVLDRVRPADTILRDVAKELRRDAVIDAEAIEMLMTFFGKCGLQGTTLYINSIGHNAPNCRRGYVEKLRAELTKIKDKLGPDSQRRIDTNPLRVLDSKLESEQPYIEKLPRIADHLCEECATHYSAVKHQLEMRGVIYRENWRLVRGLDYYMRTTFEITAPGLGSQNAVCGGGRYDGLVELLGGPRTKGIGFAIGEDRLILSLQEVDKRSSDTGVQSPLATRQSPPLYIAWMGERAYATALGTAKTLRSAGFRVELPPVEQKFGIALGRAVQLGAKYALILGDNEVTSGEWTLKMLADGTQRKLTEPQLLDFLRKL
;
A
#
# COMPACT_ATOMS: atom_id res chain seq x y z
N MET A 1 7.42 59.76 -39.64
CA MET A 1 8.49 59.09 -38.90
C MET A 1 7.82 58.38 -37.71
N SER A 2 7.56 57.10 -37.82
CA SER A 2 7.00 56.26 -36.77
C SER A 2 8.07 55.26 -36.37
N GLU A 3 8.66 55.49 -35.20
CA GLU A 3 9.64 54.58 -34.59
C GLU A 3 9.01 53.22 -34.31
N GLY A 4 9.59 52.19 -34.92
CA GLY A 4 9.25 50.81 -34.65
C GLY A 4 9.73 50.42 -33.26
N ALA A 5 8.79 50.13 -32.37
CA ALA A 5 9.09 49.53 -31.08
C ALA A 5 9.64 48.12 -31.29
N ALA A 6 10.92 47.93 -31.05
CA ALA A 6 11.58 46.63 -31.06
C ALA A 6 10.93 45.73 -30.00
N LYS A 7 10.28 44.63 -30.43
CA LYS A 7 9.82 43.57 -29.53
C LYS A 7 11.05 43.02 -28.77
N LYS A 8 11.09 43.22 -27.44
CA LYS A 8 12.03 42.50 -26.58
C LYS A 8 11.82 41.02 -26.75
N GLU A 9 12.80 40.31 -27.29
CA GLU A 9 12.83 38.84 -27.25
C GLU A 9 12.75 38.38 -25.78
N GLU A 10 11.64 37.76 -25.38
CA GLU A 10 11.55 37.11 -24.10
C GLU A 10 12.55 35.94 -24.08
N LYS A 11 13.50 35.99 -23.14
CA LYS A 11 14.43 34.88 -22.92
C LYS A 11 13.62 33.61 -22.60
N PRO A 12 13.93 32.46 -23.23
CA PRO A 12 13.20 31.24 -23.00
C PRO A 12 13.20 30.89 -21.49
N ARG A 13 12.02 30.58 -20.96
CA ARG A 13 11.83 30.24 -19.53
C ARG A 13 12.56 28.95 -19.25
N LYS A 14 13.47 28.94 -18.26
CA LYS A 14 14.14 27.71 -17.81
C LYS A 14 13.12 26.80 -17.13
N PHE A 15 13.04 25.55 -17.60
CA PHE A 15 12.25 24.51 -16.94
C PHE A 15 12.91 24.09 -15.63
N GLN A 16 12.09 23.79 -14.63
CA GLN A 16 12.51 23.27 -13.33
C GLN A 16 11.59 22.12 -12.94
N ALA A 17 12.07 21.22 -12.08
CA ALA A 17 11.26 20.17 -11.52
C ALA A 17 10.03 20.74 -10.79
N ILE A 18 8.92 20.03 -10.85
CA ILE A 18 7.67 20.43 -10.16
C ILE A 18 7.94 20.49 -8.66
N ARG A 19 7.42 21.53 -7.99
CA ARG A 19 7.57 21.68 -6.54
C ARG A 19 7.13 20.42 -5.80
N GLY A 20 8.05 19.84 -5.04
CA GLY A 20 7.83 18.61 -4.27
C GLY A 20 8.27 17.35 -5.01
N THR A 21 8.86 17.48 -6.20
CA THR A 21 9.63 16.43 -6.86
C THR A 21 11.10 16.83 -6.92
N ARG A 22 12.00 15.87 -7.15
CA ARG A 22 13.43 16.11 -7.29
C ARG A 22 14.09 15.07 -8.18
N ASP A 23 15.21 15.42 -8.74
CA ASP A 23 16.12 14.48 -9.38
C ASP A 23 17.02 13.84 -8.32
N LEU A 24 17.33 12.57 -8.49
CA LEU A 24 18.33 11.85 -7.73
C LEU A 24 19.62 11.82 -8.56
N LEU A 25 20.66 12.47 -8.09
CA LEU A 25 21.90 12.66 -8.84
C LEU A 25 23.09 12.00 -8.10
N PRO A 26 24.16 11.60 -8.82
CA PRO A 26 25.42 11.22 -8.19
C PRO A 26 26.00 12.38 -7.35
N PRO A 27 26.61 12.12 -6.20
CA PRO A 27 26.91 10.77 -5.63
C PRO A 27 25.76 10.13 -4.82
N GLU A 28 24.64 10.82 -4.59
CA GLU A 28 23.54 10.35 -3.74
C GLU A 28 22.99 8.99 -4.23
N THR A 29 22.86 8.81 -5.55
CA THR A 29 22.36 7.58 -6.17
C THR A 29 23.16 6.33 -5.79
N ALA A 30 24.44 6.45 -5.45
CA ALA A 30 25.23 5.30 -4.99
C ALA A 30 24.73 4.73 -3.66
N LEU A 31 24.24 5.59 -2.76
CA LEU A 31 23.63 5.16 -1.50
C LEU A 31 22.27 4.51 -1.74
N TRP A 32 21.45 5.06 -2.66
CA TRP A 32 20.19 4.48 -3.07
C TRP A 32 20.36 3.06 -3.62
N ASN A 33 21.24 2.90 -4.60
CA ASN A 33 21.52 1.59 -5.20
C ASN A 33 21.98 0.57 -4.15
N ARG A 34 22.80 0.98 -3.17
CA ARG A 34 23.23 0.09 -2.07
C ARG A 34 22.05 -0.34 -1.20
N VAL A 35 21.14 0.58 -0.85
CA VAL A 35 19.95 0.28 -0.04
C VAL A 35 19.03 -0.68 -0.78
N GLU A 36 18.72 -0.40 -2.06
CA GLU A 36 17.88 -1.26 -2.89
C GLU A 36 18.50 -2.65 -3.06
N GLN A 37 19.80 -2.73 -3.34
CA GLN A 37 20.51 -4.00 -3.44
C GLN A 37 20.46 -4.79 -2.13
N THR A 38 20.64 -4.13 -1.00
CA THR A 38 20.52 -4.76 0.33
C THR A 38 19.11 -5.29 0.57
N ALA A 39 18.07 -4.59 0.10
CA ALA A 39 16.69 -5.05 0.19
C ALA A 39 16.47 -6.31 -0.65
N HIS A 40 16.92 -6.34 -1.91
CA HIS A 40 16.86 -7.54 -2.75
C HIS A 40 17.51 -8.76 -2.06
N GLU A 41 18.70 -8.58 -1.51
CA GLU A 41 19.45 -9.66 -0.86
C GLU A 41 18.73 -10.15 0.41
N VAL A 42 18.36 -9.25 1.31
CA VAL A 42 17.73 -9.62 2.59
C VAL A 42 16.37 -10.26 2.35
N PHE A 43 15.50 -9.64 1.54
CA PHE A 43 14.14 -10.15 1.34
C PHE A 43 14.13 -11.51 0.64
N ALA A 44 15.08 -11.73 -0.27
CA ALA A 44 15.28 -13.05 -0.89
C ALA A 44 15.62 -14.13 0.16
N THR A 45 16.42 -13.82 1.21
CA THR A 45 16.74 -14.80 2.25
C THR A 45 15.52 -15.21 3.11
N PHE A 46 14.48 -14.38 3.16
CA PHE A 46 13.20 -14.68 3.81
C PHE A 46 12.17 -15.30 2.86
N GLY A 47 12.53 -15.55 1.60
CA GLY A 47 11.67 -16.18 0.61
C GLY A 47 10.70 -15.24 -0.11
N PHE A 48 10.92 -13.94 -0.04
CA PHE A 48 10.10 -12.96 -0.76
C PHE A 48 10.51 -12.86 -2.23
N GLY A 49 9.51 -12.80 -3.13
CA GLY A 49 9.68 -12.50 -4.55
C GLY A 49 9.40 -11.03 -4.84
N GLU A 50 10.10 -10.44 -5.82
CA GLU A 50 9.81 -9.08 -6.25
C GLU A 50 8.50 -9.03 -7.07
N ILE A 51 7.67 -8.01 -6.80
CA ILE A 51 6.54 -7.62 -7.63
C ILE A 51 6.69 -6.17 -8.08
N ARG A 52 6.39 -5.87 -9.33
CA ARG A 52 6.33 -4.51 -9.87
C ARG A 52 4.91 -4.21 -10.30
N VAL A 53 4.23 -3.42 -9.51
CA VAL A 53 2.85 -2.98 -9.79
C VAL A 53 2.83 -1.68 -10.60
N PRO A 54 1.78 -1.42 -11.40
CA PRO A 54 1.63 -0.18 -12.16
C PRO A 54 1.77 1.08 -11.30
N ILE A 55 2.20 2.17 -11.92
CA ILE A 55 2.32 3.49 -11.26
C ILE A 55 0.94 4.14 -11.10
N PHE A 56 0.02 3.86 -12.00
CA PHE A 56 -1.37 4.34 -11.97
C PHE A 56 -2.33 3.16 -11.95
N GLU A 57 -3.44 3.34 -11.26
CA GLU A 57 -4.47 2.33 -11.03
C GLU A 57 -5.85 3.02 -11.08
N PRO A 58 -6.94 2.27 -11.26
CA PRO A 58 -8.28 2.82 -11.07
C PRO A 58 -8.41 3.49 -9.70
N THR A 59 -8.92 4.71 -9.65
CA THR A 59 -9.10 5.48 -8.40
C THR A 59 -9.91 4.72 -7.36
N GLU A 60 -10.89 3.95 -7.82
CA GLU A 60 -11.77 3.15 -6.99
C GLU A 60 -11.01 2.08 -6.19
N LEU A 61 -9.89 1.55 -6.72
CA LEU A 61 -9.02 0.63 -5.97
C LEU A 61 -8.59 1.25 -4.65
N PHE A 62 -8.11 2.50 -4.68
CA PHE A 62 -7.65 3.20 -3.49
C PHE A 62 -8.78 3.69 -2.60
N ARG A 63 -9.91 4.12 -3.19
CA ARG A 63 -11.10 4.51 -2.41
C ARG A 63 -11.62 3.36 -1.55
N ARG A 64 -11.70 2.15 -2.12
CA ARG A 64 -12.15 0.96 -1.37
C ARG A 64 -11.14 0.47 -0.36
N SER A 65 -9.86 0.43 -0.71
CA SER A 65 -8.83 -0.14 0.15
C SER A 65 -8.41 0.80 1.28
N VAL A 66 -8.05 2.04 0.95
CA VAL A 66 -7.44 3.00 1.87
C VAL A 66 -8.49 3.64 2.80
N GLY A 67 -9.72 3.79 2.32
CA GLY A 67 -10.83 4.44 3.02
C GLY A 67 -11.08 5.89 2.53
N ILE A 68 -12.34 6.19 2.23
CA ILE A 68 -12.77 7.47 1.64
C ILE A 68 -12.46 8.66 2.55
N ASP A 69 -12.56 8.47 3.86
CA ASP A 69 -12.38 9.53 4.87
C ASP A 69 -10.91 9.77 5.26
N THR A 70 -9.98 9.00 4.68
CA THR A 70 -8.55 9.20 4.96
C THR A 70 -8.02 10.45 4.25
N ASP A 71 -7.04 11.12 4.85
CA ASP A 71 -6.39 12.29 4.23
C ASP A 71 -5.80 11.94 2.85
N ILE A 72 -5.32 10.72 2.68
CA ILE A 72 -4.75 10.22 1.41
C ILE A 72 -5.80 10.27 0.30
N VAL A 73 -6.96 9.65 0.50
CA VAL A 73 -8.01 9.56 -0.53
C VAL A 73 -8.71 10.89 -0.71
N SER A 74 -9.02 11.60 0.39
CA SER A 74 -9.82 12.83 0.32
C SER A 74 -9.05 14.03 -0.24
N ARG A 75 -7.70 14.07 -0.11
CA ARG A 75 -6.90 15.29 -0.39
C ARG A 75 -5.56 15.06 -1.07
N GLU A 76 -4.95 13.89 -0.93
CA GLU A 76 -3.55 13.70 -1.29
C GLU A 76 -3.33 12.90 -2.58
N MET A 77 -4.33 12.23 -3.14
CA MET A 77 -4.18 11.52 -4.39
C MET A 77 -4.03 12.47 -5.59
N PHE A 78 -3.14 12.11 -6.52
CA PHE A 78 -3.13 12.65 -7.87
C PHE A 78 -4.07 11.83 -8.73
N THR A 79 -5.20 12.40 -9.06
CA THR A 79 -6.26 11.75 -9.83
C THR A 79 -6.43 12.49 -11.16
N PHE A 80 -6.58 11.71 -12.22
CA PHE A 80 -6.76 12.18 -13.59
C PHE A 80 -7.96 11.46 -14.22
N PRO A 81 -8.72 12.12 -15.06
CA PRO A 81 -9.68 11.43 -15.92
C PRO A 81 -8.91 10.53 -16.90
N GLU A 82 -9.42 9.35 -17.18
CA GLU A 82 -8.96 8.51 -18.30
C GLU A 82 -9.29 9.21 -19.63
N ASP A 83 -8.52 8.94 -20.70
CA ASP A 83 -8.50 9.66 -22.01
C ASP A 83 -9.82 10.11 -22.62
N PHE A 84 -10.95 9.56 -22.14
CA PHE A 84 -12.27 9.87 -22.63
C PHE A 84 -12.68 11.34 -22.41
N ARG A 85 -12.23 11.98 -21.33
CA ARG A 85 -12.48 13.41 -21.07
C ARG A 85 -11.71 14.32 -22.01
N GLU A 86 -10.49 13.96 -22.36
CA GLU A 86 -9.68 14.73 -23.30
C GLU A 86 -10.35 14.76 -24.68
N THR A 87 -10.93 13.63 -25.11
CA THR A 87 -11.71 13.55 -26.34
C THR A 87 -12.99 14.39 -26.27
N LEU A 88 -13.68 14.44 -25.11
CA LEU A 88 -14.86 15.28 -24.91
C LEU A 88 -14.51 16.77 -24.79
N ASP A 89 -13.44 17.10 -24.08
CA ASP A 89 -12.96 18.49 -23.94
C ASP A 89 -12.42 19.02 -25.28
N LEU A 90 -11.69 18.23 -26.02
CA LEU A 90 -11.29 18.55 -27.40
C LEU A 90 -12.49 18.69 -28.34
N ARG A 91 -13.47 17.82 -28.22
CA ARG A 91 -14.73 17.94 -28.99
C ARG A 91 -15.56 19.13 -28.52
N ARG A 92 -15.64 19.41 -27.23
CA ARG A 92 -16.29 20.61 -26.68
C ARG A 92 -15.65 21.89 -27.20
N ASP A 93 -14.33 21.99 -27.15
CA ASP A 93 -13.60 23.16 -27.63
C ASP A 93 -13.68 23.26 -29.16
N TYR A 94 -13.59 22.14 -29.87
CA TYR A 94 -13.84 22.07 -31.31
C TYR A 94 -15.24 22.51 -31.65
N LEU A 95 -16.26 22.09 -30.89
CA LEU A 95 -17.65 22.46 -31.10
C LEU A 95 -17.95 23.90 -30.72
N ALA A 96 -17.31 24.43 -29.66
CA ALA A 96 -17.40 25.84 -29.29
C ALA A 96 -16.79 26.73 -30.39
N VAL A 97 -15.65 26.30 -30.96
CA VAL A 97 -15.02 26.97 -32.13
C VAL A 97 -15.92 26.81 -33.37
N ARG A 98 -16.42 25.61 -33.63
CA ARG A 98 -17.32 25.32 -34.75
C ARG A 98 -18.66 26.05 -34.65
N ALA A 99 -19.24 26.13 -33.44
CA ALA A 99 -20.47 26.92 -33.21
C ALA A 99 -20.26 28.42 -33.49
N ARG A 100 -19.06 28.99 -33.20
CA ARG A 100 -18.68 30.36 -33.56
C ARG A 100 -18.45 30.53 -35.07
N GLU A 101 -17.82 29.55 -35.73
CA GLU A 101 -17.61 29.55 -37.17
C GLU A 101 -18.93 29.37 -37.92
N LEU A 102 -19.79 28.47 -37.46
CA LEU A 102 -21.14 28.19 -38.01
C LEU A 102 -22.08 29.40 -37.87
N ARG A 103 -21.89 30.23 -36.85
CA ARG A 103 -22.60 31.50 -36.67
C ARG A 103 -22.40 32.46 -37.85
N ASN A 104 -21.26 32.37 -38.55
CA ASN A 104 -20.86 33.30 -39.58
C ASN A 104 -20.89 32.75 -41.03
N GLN A 105 -21.00 31.41 -41.24
CA GLN A 105 -20.69 30.81 -42.54
C GLN A 105 -21.71 29.74 -43.07
N LEU A 106 -22.65 29.21 -42.26
CA LEU A 106 -23.57 28.17 -42.69
C LEU A 106 -25.02 28.56 -42.50
N PRO A 107 -25.93 28.03 -43.36
CA PRO A 107 -27.37 28.10 -43.08
C PRO A 107 -27.67 27.46 -41.72
N ALA A 108 -28.48 28.11 -40.89
CA ALA A 108 -28.81 27.67 -39.52
C ALA A 108 -29.27 26.20 -39.45
N LYS A 109 -29.81 25.65 -40.52
CA LYS A 109 -30.25 24.28 -40.66
C LYS A 109 -29.12 23.23 -40.58
N ASP A 110 -27.96 23.49 -41.21
CA ASP A 110 -26.86 22.53 -41.26
C ASP A 110 -26.07 22.55 -39.92
N ALA A 111 -26.01 23.74 -39.29
CA ALA A 111 -25.51 23.87 -37.94
C ALA A 111 -26.33 23.05 -36.93
N MET A 112 -27.64 23.11 -37.03
CA MET A 112 -28.58 22.38 -36.17
C MET A 112 -28.46 20.87 -36.36
N LYS A 113 -28.37 20.38 -37.59
CA LYS A 113 -28.15 18.94 -37.86
C LYS A 113 -26.86 18.43 -37.28
N SER A 114 -25.76 19.17 -37.44
CA SER A 114 -24.46 18.80 -36.86
C SER A 114 -24.50 18.78 -35.34
N PHE A 115 -25.25 19.69 -34.73
CA PHE A 115 -25.39 19.76 -33.27
C PHE A 115 -26.24 18.58 -32.73
N ILE A 116 -27.34 18.24 -33.39
CA ILE A 116 -28.21 17.10 -33.03
C ILE A 116 -27.42 15.79 -33.13
N SER A 117 -26.68 15.59 -34.23
CA SER A 117 -25.83 14.41 -34.40
C SER A 117 -24.82 14.27 -33.25
N PHE A 118 -24.14 15.37 -32.92
CA PHE A 118 -23.18 15.39 -31.80
C PHE A 118 -23.83 15.04 -30.45
N THR A 119 -25.02 15.60 -30.19
CA THR A 119 -25.69 15.39 -28.91
C THR A 119 -26.24 13.96 -28.80
N SER A 120 -26.67 13.38 -29.93
CA SER A 120 -27.03 11.97 -30.01
C SER A 120 -25.82 11.06 -29.73
N ASP A 121 -24.68 11.32 -30.38
CA ASP A 121 -23.42 10.59 -30.13
C ASP A 121 -22.99 10.66 -28.64
N PHE A 122 -23.17 11.85 -28.01
CA PHE A 122 -22.88 12.02 -26.59
C PHE A 122 -23.84 11.19 -25.71
N LEU A 123 -25.14 11.18 -26.01
CA LEU A 123 -26.12 10.42 -25.24
C LEU A 123 -25.93 8.91 -25.38
N ASP A 124 -25.60 8.42 -26.57
CA ASP A 124 -25.31 7.00 -26.79
C ASP A 124 -24.08 6.55 -25.98
N LEU A 125 -23.10 7.41 -25.92
CA LEU A 125 -21.88 7.18 -25.20
C LEU A 125 -22.10 7.24 -23.68
N ALA A 126 -22.81 8.26 -23.18
CA ALA A 126 -23.16 8.41 -21.77
C ALA A 126 -24.13 7.30 -21.32
N GLY A 127 -25.12 6.93 -22.13
CA GLY A 127 -26.03 5.83 -21.86
C GLY A 127 -25.33 4.47 -21.84
N SER A 128 -24.34 4.26 -22.71
CA SER A 128 -23.50 3.05 -22.71
C SER A 128 -22.63 2.98 -21.48
N ALA A 129 -22.02 4.08 -21.05
CA ALA A 129 -21.22 4.15 -19.85
C ALA A 129 -22.06 3.96 -18.57
N PHE A 130 -23.28 4.51 -18.56
CA PHE A 130 -24.25 4.31 -17.48
C PHE A 130 -24.68 2.85 -17.36
N SER A 131 -25.03 2.19 -18.48
CA SER A 131 -25.44 0.78 -18.49
C SER A 131 -24.32 -0.21 -18.13
N ARG A 132 -23.05 0.20 -18.19
CA ARG A 132 -21.89 -0.61 -17.79
C ARG A 132 -21.40 -0.34 -16.37
N ASP A 133 -22.17 0.36 -15.55
CA ASP A 133 -21.78 0.79 -14.20
C ASP A 133 -20.46 1.62 -14.15
N GLN A 134 -20.07 2.22 -15.26
CA GLN A 134 -18.90 3.09 -15.35
C GLN A 134 -19.15 4.52 -14.82
N ILE A 135 -20.42 4.84 -14.57
CA ILE A 135 -20.91 6.12 -14.05
C ILE A 135 -21.74 5.85 -12.80
N PRO A 136 -21.64 6.70 -11.74
CA PRO A 136 -22.49 6.57 -10.56
C PRO A 136 -23.98 6.55 -10.93
N GLN A 137 -24.68 5.47 -10.62
CA GLN A 137 -26.10 5.25 -10.91
C GLN A 137 -27.01 6.01 -9.93
N THR A 138 -26.84 7.31 -9.84
CA THR A 138 -27.70 8.16 -9.01
C THR A 138 -28.96 8.56 -9.78
N ALA A 139 -30.07 8.75 -9.07
CA ALA A 139 -31.32 9.25 -9.66
C ALA A 139 -31.10 10.59 -10.39
N GLU A 140 -30.27 11.47 -9.84
CA GLU A 140 -29.95 12.79 -10.39
C GLU A 140 -29.21 12.69 -11.75
N ASN A 141 -28.28 11.75 -11.90
CA ASN A 141 -27.56 11.53 -13.16
C ASN A 141 -28.49 10.97 -14.23
N LYS A 142 -29.37 10.05 -13.85
CA LYS A 142 -30.40 9.48 -14.75
C LYS A 142 -31.36 10.55 -15.20
N ASP A 143 -31.92 11.35 -14.29
CA ASP A 143 -32.87 12.43 -14.60
C ASP A 143 -32.26 13.47 -15.55
N SER A 144 -30.97 13.79 -15.37
CA SER A 144 -30.26 14.73 -16.25
C SER A 144 -30.07 14.17 -17.66
N LEU A 145 -29.72 12.88 -17.79
CA LEU A 145 -29.63 12.19 -19.08
C LEU A 145 -31.03 12.16 -19.80
N ASP A 146 -32.06 11.81 -19.06
CA ASP A 146 -33.44 11.74 -19.59
C ASP A 146 -33.94 13.13 -20.01
N GLN A 147 -33.59 14.21 -19.30
CA GLN A 147 -33.93 15.58 -19.68
C GLN A 147 -33.23 16.03 -20.95
N ILE A 148 -31.93 15.75 -21.11
CA ILE A 148 -31.18 16.08 -22.33
C ILE A 148 -31.76 15.30 -23.52
N HIS A 149 -32.00 14.00 -23.34
CA HIS A 149 -32.63 13.14 -24.37
C HIS A 149 -33.99 13.68 -24.80
N SER A 150 -34.86 14.01 -23.85
CA SER A 150 -36.18 14.53 -24.11
C SER A 150 -36.16 15.84 -24.92
N ARG A 151 -35.19 16.74 -24.64
CA ARG A 151 -35.04 17.99 -25.43
C ARG A 151 -34.59 17.71 -26.87
N ILE A 152 -33.71 16.74 -27.09
CA ILE A 152 -33.23 16.38 -28.42
C ILE A 152 -34.36 15.80 -29.24
N LEU A 153 -35.15 14.86 -28.68
CA LEU A 153 -36.30 14.26 -29.34
C LEU A 153 -37.36 15.30 -29.71
N LEU A 154 -37.48 16.39 -28.95
CA LEU A 154 -38.37 17.50 -29.29
C LEU A 154 -37.88 18.38 -30.44
N TRP A 155 -36.59 18.43 -30.69
CA TRP A 155 -35.97 19.30 -31.68
C TRP A 155 -35.73 18.61 -33.02
N GLU A 156 -35.45 17.31 -33.01
CA GLU A 156 -35.13 16.52 -34.19
C GLU A 156 -36.22 16.59 -35.28
N PRO A 157 -37.55 16.40 -34.99
CA PRO A 157 -38.60 16.54 -35.98
C PRO A 157 -38.77 17.95 -36.54
N LYS A 158 -38.54 18.99 -35.72
CA LYS A 158 -38.67 20.39 -36.13
C LYS A 158 -37.62 20.81 -37.14
N VAL A 159 -36.39 20.24 -37.02
CA VAL A 159 -35.33 20.48 -38.00
C VAL A 159 -35.65 19.89 -39.36
N GLU A 160 -36.28 18.71 -39.41
CA GLU A 160 -36.73 18.08 -40.65
C GLU A 160 -37.85 18.86 -41.32
N GLN A 161 -38.78 19.43 -40.53
CA GLN A 161 -39.94 20.19 -41.02
C GLN A 161 -39.61 21.66 -41.35
N LYS A 162 -38.36 22.12 -41.25
CA LYS A 162 -37.93 23.50 -41.44
C LYS A 162 -38.57 24.53 -40.48
N GLU A 163 -39.15 24.09 -39.36
CA GLU A 163 -39.68 24.96 -38.33
C GLU A 163 -38.62 25.16 -37.24
N PHE A 164 -38.05 26.36 -37.18
CA PHE A 164 -37.05 26.70 -36.17
C PHE A 164 -37.74 27.27 -34.93
N GLY A 165 -38.05 26.39 -33.96
CA GLY A 165 -38.67 26.79 -32.70
C GLY A 165 -37.68 26.98 -31.53
N CYS A 166 -36.37 26.89 -31.74
CA CYS A 166 -35.37 27.12 -30.69
C CYS A 166 -34.51 28.34 -31.00
N THR A 167 -34.25 29.10 -29.95
CA THR A 167 -33.41 30.29 -29.99
C THR A 167 -31.93 29.92 -29.79
N GLU A 168 -31.03 30.85 -30.14
CA GLU A 168 -29.58 30.69 -29.82
C GLU A 168 -29.36 30.45 -28.32
N GLN A 169 -30.20 31.00 -27.48
CA GLN A 169 -30.15 30.88 -26.03
C GLN A 169 -30.48 29.46 -25.54
N ASP A 170 -31.41 28.77 -26.22
CA ASP A 170 -31.77 27.38 -25.95
C ASP A 170 -30.59 26.44 -26.24
N TRP A 171 -29.83 26.72 -27.28
CA TRP A 171 -28.62 25.96 -27.61
C TRP A 171 -27.51 26.13 -26.60
N LEU A 172 -27.25 27.35 -26.17
CA LEU A 172 -26.25 27.65 -25.16
C LEU A 172 -26.59 27.00 -23.81
N LEU A 173 -27.87 26.96 -23.46
CA LEU A 173 -28.37 26.27 -22.27
C LEU A 173 -28.15 24.75 -22.37
N LEU A 174 -28.49 24.14 -23.51
CA LEU A 174 -28.31 22.70 -23.69
C LEU A 174 -26.82 22.32 -23.69
N LEU A 175 -25.93 23.11 -24.31
CA LEU A 175 -24.48 22.91 -24.25
C LEU A 175 -23.96 23.04 -22.82
N SER A 176 -24.53 23.98 -22.05
CA SER A 176 -24.17 24.14 -20.63
C SER A 176 -24.60 22.94 -19.80
N ASP A 177 -25.84 22.42 -20.05
CA ASP A 177 -26.36 21.23 -19.36
C ASP A 177 -25.54 19.99 -19.69
N ILE A 178 -25.16 19.80 -20.95
CA ILE A 178 -24.26 18.72 -21.39
C ILE A 178 -22.89 18.85 -20.73
N ALA A 179 -22.31 20.05 -20.70
CA ALA A 179 -21.01 20.28 -20.08
C ALA A 179 -21.05 20.04 -18.55
N MET A 180 -22.12 20.47 -17.88
CA MET A 180 -22.33 20.21 -16.45
C MET A 180 -22.52 18.71 -16.20
N LEU A 181 -23.31 18.01 -17.02
CA LEU A 181 -23.50 16.58 -16.91
C LEU A 181 -22.20 15.83 -17.16
N ALA A 182 -21.46 16.15 -18.23
CA ALA A 182 -20.15 15.55 -18.51
C ALA A 182 -19.14 15.74 -17.36
N ASN A 183 -19.16 16.90 -16.71
CA ASN A 183 -18.34 17.17 -15.52
C ASN A 183 -18.82 16.39 -14.28
N ARG A 184 -20.13 16.21 -14.12
CA ARG A 184 -20.73 15.50 -12.99
C ARG A 184 -20.61 13.98 -13.13
N LEU A 185 -20.73 13.47 -14.34
CA LEU A 185 -20.73 12.03 -14.63
C LEU A 185 -19.33 11.41 -14.58
N GLU A 186 -18.26 12.20 -14.43
CA GLU A 186 -16.89 11.66 -14.48
C GLU A 186 -16.75 10.61 -15.61
N ILE A 187 -17.27 10.92 -16.80
CA ILE A 187 -17.31 10.03 -17.95
C ILE A 187 -15.87 9.70 -18.37
N GLY A 188 -15.50 8.46 -18.25
CA GLY A 188 -14.14 7.97 -18.28
C GLY A 188 -13.72 7.63 -16.85
N GLY A 189 -13.21 6.43 -16.64
CA GLY A 189 -12.70 6.01 -15.32
C GLY A 189 -11.73 7.04 -14.77
N LEU A 190 -11.77 7.27 -13.48
CA LEU A 190 -10.72 8.03 -12.81
C LEU A 190 -9.54 7.10 -12.55
N ILE A 191 -8.37 7.50 -13.00
CA ILE A 191 -7.11 6.87 -12.65
C ILE A 191 -6.35 7.74 -11.66
N SER A 192 -5.62 7.11 -10.76
CA SER A 192 -4.79 7.80 -9.78
C SER A 192 -3.36 7.28 -9.81
N LEU A 193 -2.40 8.18 -9.66
CA LEU A 193 -1.06 7.76 -9.32
C LEU A 193 -1.08 7.11 -7.93
N ARG A 194 -0.45 5.94 -7.81
CA ARG A 194 -0.48 5.14 -6.58
C ARG A 194 0.07 5.93 -5.38
N PRO A 195 -0.72 6.13 -4.31
CA PRO A 195 -0.26 6.78 -3.09
C PRO A 195 0.44 5.81 -2.13
N GLU A 196 0.29 4.51 -2.37
CA GLU A 196 0.85 3.36 -1.66
C GLU A 196 0.74 2.13 -2.59
N ALA A 197 1.35 0.98 -2.25
CA ALA A 197 1.33 -0.18 -3.14
C ALA A 197 0.58 -1.40 -2.60
N THR A 198 0.19 -1.45 -1.32
CA THR A 198 -0.51 -2.59 -0.71
C THR A 198 -1.79 -2.94 -1.48
N ALA A 199 -2.60 -1.92 -1.84
CA ALA A 199 -3.81 -2.10 -2.62
C ALA A 199 -3.52 -2.71 -4.00
N SER A 200 -2.49 -2.21 -4.69
CA SER A 200 -2.07 -2.73 -5.99
C SER A 200 -1.54 -4.18 -5.91
N VAL A 201 -0.82 -4.53 -4.83
CA VAL A 201 -0.38 -5.92 -4.60
C VAL A 201 -1.58 -6.83 -4.35
N CYS A 202 -2.56 -6.40 -3.55
CA CYS A 202 -3.80 -7.17 -3.33
C CYS A 202 -4.60 -7.35 -4.63
N ARG A 203 -4.73 -6.32 -5.48
CA ARG A 203 -5.34 -6.43 -6.80
C ARG A 203 -4.59 -7.43 -7.67
N ALA A 204 -3.26 -7.35 -7.74
CA ALA A 204 -2.45 -8.29 -8.50
C ALA A 204 -2.58 -9.74 -7.98
N TYR A 205 -2.66 -9.93 -6.66
CA TYR A 205 -2.90 -11.23 -6.04
C TYR A 205 -4.21 -11.87 -6.52
N ILE A 206 -5.28 -11.05 -6.64
CA ILE A 206 -6.58 -11.49 -7.15
C ILE A 206 -6.51 -11.77 -8.64
N GLU A 207 -6.05 -10.82 -9.43
CA GLU A 207 -6.04 -10.85 -10.89
C GLU A 207 -5.23 -12.04 -11.45
N HIS A 208 -4.07 -12.31 -10.85
CA HIS A 208 -3.18 -13.39 -11.26
C HIS A 208 -3.45 -14.71 -10.53
N ASN A 209 -4.58 -14.82 -9.81
CA ASN A 209 -4.96 -16.04 -9.09
C ASN A 209 -3.86 -16.59 -8.17
N MET A 210 -3.10 -15.69 -7.50
CA MET A 210 -1.98 -16.09 -6.65
C MET A 210 -2.43 -16.87 -5.40
N GLN A 211 -3.73 -16.84 -5.05
CA GLN A 211 -4.33 -17.70 -4.03
C GLN A 211 -4.23 -19.20 -4.34
N GLN A 212 -3.89 -19.58 -5.58
CA GLN A 212 -3.64 -20.97 -5.97
C GLN A 212 -2.18 -21.40 -5.78
N LEU A 213 -1.27 -20.45 -5.60
CA LEU A 213 0.12 -20.71 -5.30
C LEU A 213 0.29 -21.31 -3.89
N PRO A 214 1.45 -21.91 -3.56
CA PRO A 214 1.78 -22.26 -2.18
C PRO A 214 1.65 -21.06 -1.24
N GLN A 215 0.93 -21.24 -0.11
CA GLN A 215 0.64 -20.17 0.85
C GLN A 215 1.56 -20.27 2.08
N PRO A 216 1.93 -19.14 2.68
CA PRO A 216 1.62 -17.77 2.28
C PRO A 216 2.41 -17.31 1.05
N VAL A 217 1.84 -16.41 0.26
CA VAL A 217 2.54 -15.70 -0.81
C VAL A 217 3.27 -14.51 -0.20
N LYS A 218 4.57 -14.41 -0.46
CA LYS A 218 5.45 -13.37 0.08
C LYS A 218 5.99 -12.53 -1.06
N LEU A 219 5.63 -11.26 -1.11
CA LEU A 219 6.00 -10.33 -2.17
C LEU A 219 6.63 -9.08 -1.59
N TYR A 220 7.62 -8.51 -2.28
CA TYR A 220 8.15 -7.17 -1.98
C TYR A 220 8.17 -6.31 -3.22
N TYR A 221 8.10 -5.01 -3.02
CA TYR A 221 8.13 -4.02 -4.09
C TYR A 221 9.05 -2.85 -3.74
N MET A 222 9.55 -2.19 -4.78
CA MET A 222 10.27 -0.93 -4.68
C MET A 222 9.78 0.02 -5.76
N GLY A 223 9.76 1.30 -5.48
CA GLY A 223 9.46 2.30 -6.49
C GLY A 223 8.75 3.55 -5.98
N PRO A 224 8.40 4.45 -6.91
CA PRO A 224 7.82 5.74 -6.59
C PRO A 224 6.36 5.63 -6.16
N MET A 225 6.00 6.47 -5.17
CA MET A 225 4.64 6.74 -4.71
C MET A 225 4.36 8.23 -4.85
N PHE A 226 3.07 8.61 -4.87
CA PHE A 226 2.66 9.96 -5.20
C PHE A 226 1.60 10.47 -4.23
N ARG A 227 1.88 11.60 -3.54
CA ARG A 227 0.93 12.27 -2.65
C ARG A 227 1.02 13.77 -2.78
N ARG A 228 -0.10 14.46 -2.81
CA ARG A 228 -0.18 15.94 -2.89
C ARG A 228 0.13 16.64 -1.57
N GLU A 229 0.91 16.00 -0.70
CA GLU A 229 1.32 16.55 0.57
C GLU A 229 2.07 17.90 0.43
N ARG A 230 2.04 18.70 1.49
CA ARG A 230 2.88 19.90 1.57
C ARG A 230 4.35 19.47 1.65
N PRO A 231 5.19 19.85 0.68
CA PRO A 231 6.58 19.43 0.64
C PRO A 231 7.37 19.94 1.85
N GLN A 232 8.14 19.04 2.45
CA GLN A 232 9.11 19.35 3.51
C GLN A 232 10.26 18.33 3.46
N LYS A 233 11.32 18.54 4.27
CA LYS A 233 12.47 17.62 4.30
C LYS A 233 12.01 16.18 4.60
N GLY A 234 12.32 15.23 3.70
CA GLY A 234 11.91 13.82 3.81
C GLY A 234 10.43 13.56 3.50
N ARG A 235 9.71 14.55 2.95
CA ARG A 235 8.35 14.41 2.40
C ARG A 235 8.26 15.10 1.05
N TYR A 236 8.09 14.31 0.03
CA TYR A 236 7.99 14.76 -1.36
C TYR A 236 6.63 14.38 -1.93
N ARG A 237 6.24 15.02 -3.03
CA ARG A 237 5.03 14.66 -3.77
C ARG A 237 5.22 13.40 -4.60
N GLN A 238 6.44 13.17 -5.08
CA GLN A 238 6.94 11.88 -5.55
C GLN A 238 8.01 11.44 -4.56
N PHE A 239 7.82 10.31 -3.93
CA PHE A 239 8.73 9.71 -2.95
C PHE A 239 8.85 8.20 -3.21
N TYR A 240 9.89 7.58 -2.71
CA TYR A 240 10.13 6.16 -2.95
C TYR A 240 9.81 5.33 -1.72
N GLN A 241 9.28 4.15 -1.96
CA GLN A 241 9.03 3.15 -0.92
C GLN A 241 9.64 1.81 -1.29
N ILE A 242 10.18 1.15 -0.26
CA ILE A 242 10.47 -0.28 -0.25
C ILE A 242 9.44 -0.90 0.68
N GLY A 243 8.65 -1.86 0.21
CA GLY A 243 7.62 -2.52 1.02
C GLY A 243 7.55 -4.00 0.77
N ALA A 244 6.89 -4.72 1.67
CA ALA A 244 6.66 -6.15 1.54
C ALA A 244 5.30 -6.53 2.12
N GLU A 245 4.68 -7.53 1.48
CA GLU A 245 3.35 -8.04 1.80
C GLU A 245 3.38 -9.55 1.90
N VAL A 246 2.74 -10.09 2.93
CA VAL A 246 2.51 -11.52 3.12
C VAL A 246 1.01 -11.78 3.04
N LEU A 247 0.58 -12.51 2.03
CA LEU A 247 -0.83 -12.83 1.77
C LEU A 247 -1.06 -14.32 1.97
N ASP A 248 -2.00 -14.69 2.83
CA ASP A 248 -2.25 -16.07 3.25
C ASP A 248 -3.75 -16.41 3.13
N ARG A 249 -4.08 -17.18 2.10
CA ARG A 249 -5.47 -17.59 1.83
C ARG A 249 -6.02 -18.46 2.96
N VAL A 250 -7.20 -18.12 3.47
CA VAL A 250 -7.98 -18.95 4.38
C VAL A 250 -8.75 -20.00 3.58
N ARG A 251 -8.49 -21.28 3.80
CA ARG A 251 -9.19 -22.37 3.10
C ARG A 251 -10.55 -22.63 3.74
N PRO A 252 -11.59 -23.01 2.97
CA PRO A 252 -12.90 -23.36 3.54
C PRO A 252 -12.84 -24.46 4.61
N ALA A 253 -11.97 -25.47 4.43
CA ALA A 253 -11.76 -26.53 5.41
C ALA A 253 -11.21 -26.01 6.74
N ASP A 254 -10.37 -24.97 6.72
CA ASP A 254 -9.83 -24.34 7.93
C ASP A 254 -10.92 -23.57 8.71
N THR A 255 -12.01 -23.21 8.03
CA THR A 255 -13.17 -22.52 8.65
C THR A 255 -14.10 -23.49 9.38
N ILE A 256 -14.23 -24.72 8.89
CA ILE A 256 -15.13 -25.75 9.46
C ILE A 256 -14.53 -26.40 10.70
N LEU A 257 -13.20 -26.60 10.73
CA LEU A 257 -12.44 -27.20 11.82
C LEU A 257 -11.52 -26.16 12.48
N ARG A 258 -12.04 -24.97 12.72
CA ARG A 258 -11.26 -23.84 13.21
C ARG A 258 -10.64 -24.10 14.57
N ASP A 259 -9.35 -24.37 14.61
CA ASP A 259 -8.52 -24.28 15.80
C ASP A 259 -8.01 -22.84 15.94
N VAL A 260 -8.78 -22.02 16.66
CA VAL A 260 -8.51 -20.58 16.84
C VAL A 260 -7.12 -20.35 17.43
N ALA A 261 -6.70 -21.15 18.39
CA ALA A 261 -5.40 -20.99 19.05
C ALA A 261 -4.24 -21.23 18.08
N LYS A 262 -4.35 -22.28 17.26
CA LYS A 262 -3.34 -22.60 16.22
C LYS A 262 -3.28 -21.53 15.14
N GLU A 263 -4.45 -21.02 14.74
CA GLU A 263 -4.56 -19.94 13.76
C GLU A 263 -3.90 -18.65 14.26
N LEU A 264 -4.18 -18.24 15.50
CA LEU A 264 -3.61 -17.03 16.11
C LEU A 264 -2.09 -17.15 16.29
N ARG A 265 -1.57 -18.34 16.65
CA ARG A 265 -0.12 -18.59 16.72
C ARG A 265 0.52 -18.46 15.34
N ARG A 266 -0.07 -19.03 14.30
CA ARG A 266 0.42 -18.94 12.93
C ARG A 266 0.50 -17.48 12.47
N ASP A 267 -0.55 -16.71 12.70
CA ASP A 267 -0.59 -15.29 12.36
C ASP A 267 0.52 -14.52 13.08
N ALA A 268 0.71 -14.77 14.37
CA ALA A 268 1.75 -14.13 15.16
C ALA A 268 3.18 -14.49 14.70
N VAL A 269 3.41 -15.72 14.24
CA VAL A 269 4.69 -16.15 13.65
C VAL A 269 4.99 -15.36 12.37
N ILE A 270 3.99 -15.19 11.50
CA ILE A 270 4.11 -14.45 10.25
C ILE A 270 4.37 -12.96 10.53
N ASP A 271 3.65 -12.38 11.49
CA ASP A 271 3.84 -10.98 11.89
C ASP A 271 5.26 -10.74 12.39
N ALA A 272 5.75 -11.61 13.27
CA ALA A 272 7.09 -11.49 13.83
C ALA A 272 8.20 -11.74 12.80
N GLU A 273 8.00 -12.65 11.83
CA GLU A 273 8.95 -12.88 10.73
C GLU A 273 9.08 -11.67 9.83
N ALA A 274 7.98 -11.00 9.47
CA ALA A 274 7.99 -9.78 8.68
C ALA A 274 8.76 -8.65 9.40
N ILE A 275 8.57 -8.52 10.73
CA ILE A 275 9.30 -7.55 11.54
C ILE A 275 10.79 -7.93 11.68
N GLU A 276 11.12 -9.21 11.88
CA GLU A 276 12.52 -9.70 11.91
C GLU A 276 13.26 -9.38 10.62
N MET A 277 12.63 -9.66 9.46
CA MET A 277 13.18 -9.34 8.15
C MET A 277 13.51 -7.84 8.03
N LEU A 278 12.57 -7.00 8.45
CA LEU A 278 12.71 -5.56 8.41
C LEU A 278 13.86 -5.06 9.30
N MET A 279 13.97 -5.58 10.54
CA MET A 279 15.08 -5.24 11.44
C MET A 279 16.43 -5.75 10.91
N THR A 280 16.44 -6.92 10.29
CA THR A 280 17.62 -7.47 9.61
C THR A 280 18.05 -6.57 8.45
N PHE A 281 17.11 -6.09 7.66
CA PHE A 281 17.37 -5.15 6.56
C PHE A 281 18.01 -3.85 7.06
N PHE A 282 17.44 -3.21 8.08
CA PHE A 282 18.00 -1.99 8.64
C PHE A 282 19.40 -2.20 9.22
N GLY A 283 19.62 -3.33 9.90
CA GLY A 283 20.96 -3.71 10.39
C GLY A 283 21.98 -3.85 9.26
N LYS A 284 21.60 -4.51 8.15
CA LYS A 284 22.46 -4.69 6.96
C LYS A 284 22.72 -3.36 6.22
N CYS A 285 21.76 -2.43 6.22
CA CYS A 285 21.98 -1.07 5.71
C CYS A 285 22.92 -0.24 6.60
N GLY A 286 23.23 -0.70 7.82
CA GLY A 286 24.04 0.06 8.78
C GLY A 286 23.25 1.14 9.53
N LEU A 287 21.93 1.08 9.55
CA LEU A 287 21.09 2.02 10.26
C LEU A 287 21.11 1.73 11.76
N GLN A 288 21.73 2.61 12.53
CA GLN A 288 21.83 2.52 13.98
C GLN A 288 20.81 3.42 14.70
N GLY A 289 20.51 3.10 15.98
CA GLY A 289 19.64 3.91 16.82
C GLY A 289 18.16 3.84 16.45
N THR A 290 17.75 2.79 15.76
CA THR A 290 16.32 2.52 15.45
C THR A 290 15.58 2.08 16.70
N THR A 291 14.30 2.46 16.79
CA THR A 291 13.37 1.95 17.81
C THR A 291 12.14 1.38 17.13
N LEU A 292 11.87 0.12 17.40
CA LEU A 292 10.64 -0.55 16.98
C LEU A 292 9.54 -0.31 18.01
N TYR A 293 8.45 0.29 17.60
CA TYR A 293 7.22 0.39 18.39
C TYR A 293 6.17 -0.57 17.85
N ILE A 294 5.49 -1.27 18.74
CA ILE A 294 4.38 -2.17 18.42
C ILE A 294 3.12 -1.80 19.18
N ASN A 295 1.97 -2.12 18.61
CA ASN A 295 0.66 -2.02 19.25
C ASN A 295 -0.30 -3.04 18.64
N SER A 296 -1.43 -3.28 19.32
CA SER A 296 -2.58 -3.94 18.72
C SER A 296 -3.76 -3.00 18.72
N ILE A 297 -4.31 -2.72 17.53
CA ILE A 297 -5.52 -1.91 17.38
C ILE A 297 -6.81 -2.76 17.35
N GLY A 298 -6.73 -4.03 17.71
CA GLY A 298 -7.86 -4.93 17.70
C GLY A 298 -8.47 -5.16 16.31
N HIS A 299 -9.63 -5.82 16.25
CA HIS A 299 -10.41 -5.99 15.03
C HIS A 299 -11.78 -5.30 15.15
N ASN A 300 -12.44 -5.07 14.03
CA ASN A 300 -13.68 -4.29 13.98
C ASN A 300 -14.90 -5.10 14.47
N ALA A 301 -14.92 -5.41 15.78
CA ALA A 301 -16.04 -6.06 16.45
C ALA A 301 -16.53 -5.24 17.65
N PRO A 302 -17.82 -5.36 18.06
CA PRO A 302 -18.40 -4.62 19.18
C PRO A 302 -17.66 -4.81 20.50
N ASN A 303 -17.18 -6.02 20.77
CA ASN A 303 -16.42 -6.38 21.97
C ASN A 303 -14.90 -6.15 21.82
N CYS A 304 -14.47 -5.38 20.85
CA CYS A 304 -13.07 -5.07 20.57
C CYS A 304 -12.91 -3.62 20.11
N ARG A 305 -12.24 -3.36 18.97
CA ARG A 305 -11.96 -2.01 18.49
C ARG A 305 -13.19 -1.13 18.35
N ARG A 306 -14.32 -1.66 17.84
CA ARG A 306 -15.55 -0.87 17.65
C ARG A 306 -16.08 -0.32 18.99
N GLY A 307 -16.20 -1.15 20.00
CA GLY A 307 -16.62 -0.69 21.33
C GLY A 307 -15.62 0.26 21.99
N TYR A 308 -14.31 0.03 21.77
CA TYR A 308 -13.29 0.97 22.22
C TYR A 308 -13.41 2.32 21.55
N VAL A 309 -13.64 2.38 20.23
CA VAL A 309 -13.79 3.63 19.47
C VAL A 309 -14.99 4.44 19.96
N GLU A 310 -16.11 3.80 20.30
CA GLU A 310 -17.28 4.46 20.89
C GLU A 310 -16.95 5.08 22.25
N LYS A 311 -16.25 4.33 23.10
CA LYS A 311 -15.79 4.83 24.39
C LYS A 311 -14.79 5.98 24.25
N LEU A 312 -13.81 5.82 23.34
CA LEU A 312 -12.83 6.86 23.07
C LEU A 312 -13.50 8.15 22.57
N ARG A 313 -14.47 8.04 21.67
CA ARG A 313 -15.26 9.17 21.17
C ARG A 313 -15.97 9.89 22.30
N ALA A 314 -16.61 9.16 23.22
CA ALA A 314 -17.28 9.72 24.37
C ALA A 314 -16.31 10.50 25.29
N GLU A 315 -15.12 9.96 25.55
CA GLU A 315 -14.10 10.64 26.37
C GLU A 315 -13.52 11.87 25.64
N LEU A 316 -13.24 11.78 24.35
CA LEU A 316 -12.76 12.90 23.53
C LEU A 316 -13.80 14.04 23.47
N THR A 317 -15.09 13.72 23.41
CA THR A 317 -16.16 14.72 23.39
C THR A 317 -16.18 15.55 24.68
N LYS A 318 -15.86 14.95 25.84
CA LYS A 318 -15.77 15.67 27.14
C LYS A 318 -14.65 16.71 27.18
N ILE A 319 -13.61 16.51 26.38
CA ILE A 319 -12.42 17.36 26.33
C ILE A 319 -12.30 18.13 25.02
N LYS A 320 -13.36 18.18 24.20
CA LYS A 320 -13.36 18.77 22.85
C LYS A 320 -12.79 20.19 22.85
N ASP A 321 -13.14 21.02 23.84
CA ASP A 321 -12.68 22.43 23.97
C ASP A 321 -11.17 22.54 24.25
N LYS A 322 -10.51 21.47 24.66
CA LYS A 322 -9.07 21.42 24.96
C LYS A 322 -8.24 20.92 23.76
N LEU A 323 -8.90 20.53 22.68
CA LEU A 323 -8.30 19.99 21.49
C LEU A 323 -8.26 21.03 20.37
N GLY A 324 -7.23 20.97 19.53
CA GLY A 324 -7.12 21.80 18.35
C GLY A 324 -8.14 21.44 17.26
N PRO A 325 -8.38 22.34 16.28
CA PRO A 325 -9.44 22.19 15.29
C PRO A 325 -9.39 20.87 14.49
N ASP A 326 -8.19 20.38 14.18
CA ASP A 326 -8.00 19.12 13.45
C ASP A 326 -8.40 17.89 14.29
N SER A 327 -7.99 17.87 15.56
CA SER A 327 -8.39 16.83 16.53
C SER A 327 -9.89 16.86 16.81
N GLN A 328 -10.49 18.05 16.92
CA GLN A 328 -11.95 18.22 17.10
C GLN A 328 -12.74 17.60 15.94
N ARG A 329 -12.32 17.87 14.69
CA ARG A 329 -12.94 17.28 13.50
C ARG A 329 -12.82 15.75 13.49
N ARG A 330 -11.67 15.21 13.91
CA ARG A 330 -11.38 13.78 13.96
C ARG A 330 -12.19 13.01 15.00
N ILE A 331 -12.75 13.66 16.02
CA ILE A 331 -13.64 13.02 17.00
C ILE A 331 -14.79 12.29 16.30
N ASP A 332 -15.38 12.93 15.29
CA ASP A 332 -16.54 12.40 14.59
C ASP A 332 -16.15 11.45 13.45
N THR A 333 -15.09 11.76 12.71
CA THR A 333 -14.68 11.01 11.52
C THR A 333 -13.79 9.81 11.84
N ASN A 334 -12.71 10.01 12.63
CA ASN A 334 -11.78 8.94 13.00
C ASN A 334 -11.11 9.23 14.36
N PRO A 335 -11.78 8.89 15.49
CA PRO A 335 -11.29 9.20 16.84
C PRO A 335 -9.91 8.63 17.15
N LEU A 336 -9.55 7.48 16.57
CA LEU A 336 -8.23 6.87 16.76
C LEU A 336 -7.10 7.80 16.32
N ARG A 337 -7.31 8.62 15.28
CA ARG A 337 -6.30 9.56 14.77
C ARG A 337 -6.00 10.71 15.72
N VAL A 338 -6.85 10.96 16.71
CA VAL A 338 -6.57 11.96 17.76
C VAL A 338 -5.41 11.49 18.65
N LEU A 339 -5.26 10.19 18.87
CA LEU A 339 -4.17 9.60 19.64
C LEU A 339 -2.78 9.90 19.04
N ASP A 340 -2.71 10.11 17.72
CA ASP A 340 -1.46 10.42 16.99
C ASP A 340 -1.17 11.93 16.92
N SER A 341 -1.94 12.78 17.59
CA SER A 341 -1.68 14.21 17.61
C SER A 341 -0.30 14.54 18.16
N LYS A 342 0.40 15.46 17.49
CA LYS A 342 1.73 15.94 17.88
C LYS A 342 1.68 17.32 18.56
N LEU A 343 0.49 17.89 18.77
CA LEU A 343 0.33 19.19 19.44
C LEU A 343 0.66 19.03 20.91
N GLU A 344 1.64 19.80 21.40
CA GLU A 344 2.08 19.76 22.82
C GLU A 344 0.94 20.08 23.77
N SER A 345 0.07 21.02 23.40
CA SER A 345 -1.10 21.42 24.21
C SER A 345 -2.11 20.29 24.43
N GLU A 346 -2.16 19.30 23.57
CA GLU A 346 -3.10 18.18 23.64
C GLU A 346 -2.54 17.00 24.45
N GLN A 347 -1.21 16.89 24.59
CA GLN A 347 -0.56 15.73 25.21
C GLN A 347 -1.09 15.40 26.61
N PRO A 348 -1.28 16.37 27.53
CA PRO A 348 -1.76 16.08 28.88
C PRO A 348 -3.17 15.51 28.94
N TYR A 349 -3.97 15.78 27.91
CA TYR A 349 -5.34 15.28 27.79
C TYR A 349 -5.36 13.87 27.15
N ILE A 350 -4.55 13.67 26.09
CA ILE A 350 -4.47 12.40 25.38
C ILE A 350 -3.92 11.29 26.28
N GLU A 351 -2.93 11.59 27.14
CA GLU A 351 -2.35 10.59 28.06
C GLU A 351 -3.35 10.00 29.06
N LYS A 352 -4.47 10.68 29.31
CA LYS A 352 -5.54 10.24 30.24
C LYS A 352 -6.64 9.44 29.55
N LEU A 353 -6.59 9.31 28.22
CA LEU A 353 -7.60 8.58 27.47
C LEU A 353 -7.49 7.05 27.71
N PRO A 354 -8.59 6.32 27.56
CA PRO A 354 -8.58 4.86 27.69
C PRO A 354 -7.64 4.24 26.66
N ARG A 355 -6.94 3.18 27.04
CA ARG A 355 -6.00 2.45 26.17
C ARG A 355 -6.70 1.30 25.47
N ILE A 356 -6.42 1.09 24.20
CA ILE A 356 -7.05 0.00 23.43
C ILE A 356 -6.68 -1.38 23.98
N ALA A 357 -5.49 -1.53 24.57
CA ALA A 357 -5.03 -2.78 25.17
C ALA A 357 -6.01 -3.33 26.23
N ASP A 358 -6.70 -2.43 26.98
CA ASP A 358 -7.67 -2.77 28.02
C ASP A 358 -9.06 -3.16 27.45
N HIS A 359 -9.22 -3.07 26.13
CA HIS A 359 -10.48 -3.31 25.41
C HIS A 359 -10.36 -4.34 24.29
N LEU A 360 -9.23 -5.02 24.19
CA LEU A 360 -9.06 -6.11 23.23
C LEU A 360 -9.94 -7.30 23.64
N CYS A 361 -10.59 -7.91 22.66
CA CYS A 361 -11.22 -9.21 22.89
C CYS A 361 -10.15 -10.28 23.12
N GLU A 362 -10.55 -11.43 23.66
CA GLU A 362 -9.67 -12.54 24.00
C GLU A 362 -8.77 -12.97 22.81
N GLU A 363 -9.34 -13.12 21.60
CA GLU A 363 -8.56 -13.46 20.40
C GLU A 363 -7.47 -12.43 20.09
N CYS A 364 -7.79 -11.13 20.17
CA CYS A 364 -6.82 -10.07 19.87
C CYS A 364 -5.76 -9.94 20.96
N ALA A 365 -6.12 -10.13 22.22
CA ALA A 365 -5.17 -10.15 23.33
C ALA A 365 -4.23 -11.36 23.25
N THR A 366 -4.76 -12.55 22.95
CA THR A 366 -3.98 -13.78 22.73
C THR A 366 -3.02 -13.64 21.56
N HIS A 367 -3.51 -13.12 20.42
CA HIS A 367 -2.69 -12.85 19.25
C HIS A 367 -1.54 -11.86 19.57
N TYR A 368 -1.85 -10.75 20.25
CA TYR A 368 -0.85 -9.75 20.58
C TYR A 368 0.21 -10.29 21.55
N SER A 369 -0.21 -11.08 22.54
CA SER A 369 0.72 -11.79 23.43
C SER A 369 1.62 -12.76 22.66
N ALA A 370 1.05 -13.51 21.70
CA ALA A 370 1.82 -14.41 20.86
C ALA A 370 2.83 -13.67 19.96
N VAL A 371 2.47 -12.50 19.40
CA VAL A 371 3.41 -11.67 18.63
C VAL A 371 4.58 -11.22 19.48
N LYS A 372 4.34 -10.73 20.71
CA LYS A 372 5.39 -10.33 21.64
C LYS A 372 6.33 -11.49 21.93
N HIS A 373 5.78 -12.65 22.28
CA HIS A 373 6.56 -13.86 22.53
C HIS A 373 7.41 -14.27 21.32
N GLN A 374 6.86 -14.20 20.11
CA GLN A 374 7.59 -14.51 18.87
C GLN A 374 8.73 -13.52 18.60
N LEU A 375 8.54 -12.24 18.89
CA LEU A 375 9.59 -11.23 18.76
C LEU A 375 10.73 -11.48 19.78
N GLU A 376 10.38 -11.84 21.02
CA GLU A 376 11.35 -12.19 22.07
C GLU A 376 12.18 -13.41 21.69
N MET A 377 11.55 -14.48 21.19
CA MET A 377 12.23 -15.68 20.70
C MET A 377 13.23 -15.37 19.56
N ARG A 378 12.91 -14.39 18.72
CA ARG A 378 13.76 -13.92 17.61
C ARG A 378 14.84 -12.93 18.07
N GLY A 379 14.84 -12.54 19.34
CA GLY A 379 15.74 -11.52 19.89
C GLY A 379 15.50 -10.13 19.27
N VAL A 380 14.27 -9.84 18.83
CA VAL A 380 13.90 -8.52 18.32
C VAL A 380 13.48 -7.64 19.50
N ILE A 381 14.20 -6.54 19.70
CA ILE A 381 13.91 -5.59 20.76
C ILE A 381 12.81 -4.63 20.28
N TYR A 382 11.77 -4.47 21.09
CA TYR A 382 10.64 -3.59 20.80
C TYR A 382 10.23 -2.77 22.03
N ARG A 383 9.40 -1.76 21.78
CA ARG A 383 8.67 -0.99 22.80
C ARG A 383 7.19 -0.98 22.46
N GLU A 384 6.34 -1.14 23.46
CA GLU A 384 4.90 -0.97 23.28
C GLU A 384 4.54 0.51 23.25
N ASN A 385 3.71 0.91 22.26
CA ASN A 385 3.19 2.26 22.16
C ASN A 385 1.68 2.22 21.93
N TRP A 386 0.91 2.35 23.01
CA TRP A 386 -0.55 2.26 22.99
C TRP A 386 -1.24 3.33 22.12
N ARG A 387 -0.54 4.43 21.81
CA ARG A 387 -1.01 5.51 20.94
C ARG A 387 -0.74 5.25 19.46
N LEU A 388 0.02 4.21 19.14
CA LEU A 388 0.37 3.90 17.77
C LEU A 388 -0.85 3.43 16.99
N VAL A 389 -1.32 4.30 16.10
CA VAL A 389 -2.37 4.02 15.10
C VAL A 389 -1.82 4.29 13.71
N ARG A 390 -2.48 3.76 12.68
CA ARG A 390 -2.04 3.90 11.29
C ARG A 390 -2.96 4.85 10.52
N GLY A 391 -2.43 5.43 9.44
CA GLY A 391 -3.15 6.39 8.59
C GLY A 391 -4.10 5.78 7.56
N LEU A 392 -4.21 4.45 7.51
CA LEU A 392 -5.00 3.70 6.56
C LEU A 392 -6.02 2.86 7.32
N ASP A 393 -7.25 2.80 6.86
CA ASP A 393 -8.36 2.22 7.62
C ASP A 393 -8.39 0.69 7.58
N TYR A 394 -7.66 0.06 6.66
CA TYR A 394 -7.63 -1.39 6.52
C TYR A 394 -6.88 -2.12 7.64
N TYR A 395 -6.08 -1.42 8.45
CA TYR A 395 -5.29 -2.08 9.50
C TYR A 395 -6.15 -2.66 10.62
N MET A 396 -5.69 -3.80 11.13
CA MET A 396 -6.26 -4.49 12.29
C MET A 396 -5.18 -5.24 13.08
N ARG A 397 -5.50 -5.59 14.33
CA ARG A 397 -4.59 -6.33 15.22
C ARG A 397 -3.20 -5.70 15.29
N THR A 398 -2.14 -6.39 14.84
CA THR A 398 -0.76 -5.90 14.90
C THR A 398 -0.56 -4.64 14.07
N THR A 399 -0.04 -3.61 14.70
CA THR A 399 0.52 -2.42 14.04
C THR A 399 1.92 -2.16 14.59
N PHE A 400 2.82 -1.69 13.74
CA PHE A 400 4.16 -1.35 14.15
C PHE A 400 4.71 -0.14 13.39
N GLU A 401 5.69 0.50 14.00
CA GLU A 401 6.39 1.64 13.44
C GLU A 401 7.86 1.60 13.86
N ILE A 402 8.76 1.90 12.96
CA ILE A 402 10.18 2.01 13.26
C ILE A 402 10.60 3.46 13.07
N THR A 403 11.17 4.02 14.14
CA THR A 403 11.74 5.35 14.12
C THR A 403 13.25 5.28 13.99
N ALA A 404 13.83 6.31 13.36
CA ALA A 404 15.26 6.44 13.17
C ALA A 404 15.72 7.87 13.50
N PRO A 405 17.01 8.06 13.87
CA PRO A 405 17.58 9.38 14.16
C PRO A 405 17.67 10.25 12.91
N GLY A 406 17.76 11.57 13.09
CA GLY A 406 18.04 12.54 12.01
C GLY A 406 16.83 13.05 11.25
N LEU A 407 15.60 12.62 11.58
CA LEU A 407 14.36 12.98 10.89
C LEU A 407 13.51 14.05 11.62
N GLY A 408 13.97 14.58 12.75
CA GLY A 408 13.24 15.57 13.55
C GLY A 408 11.99 14.98 14.23
N SER A 409 10.91 15.76 14.35
CA SER A 409 9.68 15.37 15.04
C SER A 409 8.90 14.25 14.33
N GLN A 410 9.14 14.05 13.04
CA GLN A 410 8.55 12.98 12.24
C GLN A 410 9.61 11.93 11.91
N ASN A 411 10.01 11.18 12.91
CA ASN A 411 11.14 10.26 12.87
C ASN A 411 10.81 8.84 12.40
N ALA A 412 9.57 8.55 12.03
CA ALA A 412 9.17 7.26 11.48
C ALA A 412 9.81 7.02 10.11
N VAL A 413 10.59 5.97 9.96
CA VAL A 413 11.22 5.53 8.71
C VAL A 413 10.43 4.41 8.05
N CYS A 414 9.71 3.62 8.83
CA CYS A 414 8.90 2.51 8.36
C CYS A 414 7.62 2.38 9.19
N GLY A 415 6.58 1.88 8.56
CA GLY A 415 5.38 1.51 9.26
C GLY A 415 4.63 0.39 8.57
N GLY A 416 3.99 -0.45 9.37
CA GLY A 416 3.27 -1.61 8.86
C GLY A 416 2.24 -2.14 9.85
N GLY A 417 1.67 -3.29 9.50
CA GLY A 417 0.71 -4.00 10.34
C GLY A 417 -0.13 -4.99 9.54
N ARG A 418 -1.03 -5.65 10.26
CA ARG A 418 -1.96 -6.64 9.72
C ARG A 418 -3.20 -5.98 9.13
N TYR A 419 -3.69 -6.55 8.02
CA TYR A 419 -4.84 -6.02 7.26
C TYR A 419 -5.72 -7.15 6.69
N ASP A 420 -6.09 -8.12 7.53
CA ASP A 420 -6.99 -9.21 7.13
C ASP A 420 -8.30 -8.64 6.57
N GLY A 421 -8.80 -9.23 5.49
CA GLY A 421 -10.05 -8.80 4.85
C GLY A 421 -9.89 -7.75 3.73
N LEU A 422 -8.69 -7.22 3.50
CA LEU A 422 -8.48 -6.26 2.41
C LEU A 422 -8.68 -6.91 1.03
N VAL A 423 -8.22 -8.14 0.85
CA VAL A 423 -8.38 -8.88 -0.41
C VAL A 423 -9.87 -9.16 -0.69
N GLU A 424 -10.66 -9.53 0.33
CA GLU A 424 -12.12 -9.68 0.19
C GLU A 424 -12.82 -8.38 -0.14
N LEU A 425 -12.41 -7.28 0.49
CA LEU A 425 -12.96 -5.94 0.20
C LEU A 425 -12.76 -5.55 -1.27
N LEU A 426 -11.69 -6.06 -1.88
CA LEU A 426 -11.38 -5.85 -3.30
C LEU A 426 -11.99 -6.92 -4.22
N GLY A 427 -12.85 -7.82 -3.70
CA GLY A 427 -13.56 -8.84 -4.47
C GLY A 427 -12.82 -10.17 -4.61
N GLY A 428 -11.74 -10.38 -3.86
CA GLY A 428 -10.97 -11.61 -3.85
C GLY A 428 -11.43 -12.63 -2.78
N PRO A 429 -10.72 -13.76 -2.66
CA PRO A 429 -11.00 -14.77 -1.66
C PRO A 429 -10.60 -14.30 -0.25
N ARG A 430 -11.18 -14.93 0.77
CA ARG A 430 -10.82 -14.67 2.15
C ARG A 430 -9.32 -14.89 2.38
N THR A 431 -8.62 -13.82 2.76
CA THR A 431 -7.16 -13.79 2.82
C THR A 431 -6.70 -12.96 4.01
N LYS A 432 -5.74 -13.48 4.76
CA LYS A 432 -5.04 -12.74 5.80
C LYS A 432 -3.86 -12.00 5.19
N GLY A 433 -3.58 -10.81 5.69
CA GLY A 433 -2.50 -9.99 5.17
C GLY A 433 -1.73 -9.27 6.27
N ILE A 434 -0.42 -9.19 6.11
CA ILE A 434 0.46 -8.30 6.84
C ILE A 434 1.52 -7.74 5.92
N GLY A 435 1.86 -6.47 6.09
CA GLY A 435 2.90 -5.84 5.31
C GLY A 435 3.45 -4.58 5.96
N PHE A 436 4.41 -4.01 5.30
CA PHE A 436 5.03 -2.75 5.70
C PHE A 436 5.50 -1.94 4.49
N ALA A 437 5.70 -0.65 4.72
CA ALA A 437 6.36 0.24 3.78
C ALA A 437 7.40 1.09 4.48
N ILE A 438 8.60 1.11 3.92
CA ILE A 438 9.73 1.94 4.29
C ILE A 438 9.70 3.18 3.41
N GLY A 439 9.76 4.37 3.99
CA GLY A 439 10.02 5.60 3.23
C GLY A 439 11.51 5.65 2.89
N GLU A 440 11.86 5.33 1.64
CA GLU A 440 13.26 5.22 1.22
C GLU A 440 13.99 6.56 1.33
N ASP A 441 13.37 7.65 0.90
CA ASP A 441 13.91 9.00 1.10
C ASP A 441 14.29 9.29 2.56
N ARG A 442 13.48 8.82 3.51
CA ARG A 442 13.73 8.98 4.95
C ARG A 442 14.84 8.08 5.45
N LEU A 443 14.89 6.84 4.94
CA LEU A 443 15.97 5.91 5.24
C LEU A 443 17.32 6.49 4.78
N ILE A 444 17.39 7.00 3.55
CA ILE A 444 18.59 7.64 3.01
C ILE A 444 19.03 8.84 3.88
N LEU A 445 18.09 9.71 4.28
CA LEU A 445 18.39 10.83 5.15
C LEU A 445 18.94 10.39 6.51
N SER A 446 18.38 9.32 7.09
CA SER A 446 18.87 8.77 8.36
C SER A 446 20.25 8.15 8.23
N LEU A 447 20.53 7.43 7.14
CA LEU A 447 21.85 6.86 6.86
C LEU A 447 22.90 7.97 6.67
N GLN A 448 22.58 9.03 5.93
CA GLN A 448 23.48 10.18 5.76
C GLN A 448 23.79 10.88 7.09
N GLU A 449 22.83 10.93 8.01
CA GLU A 449 23.05 11.51 9.34
C GLU A 449 23.93 10.62 10.22
N VAL A 450 23.78 9.30 10.13
CA VAL A 450 24.66 8.32 10.81
C VAL A 450 26.08 8.43 10.26
N ASP A 451 26.24 8.49 8.93
CA ASP A 451 27.57 8.62 8.29
C ASP A 451 28.28 9.91 8.71
N LYS A 452 27.57 11.05 8.83
CA LYS A 452 28.15 12.31 9.33
C LYS A 452 28.67 12.20 10.75
N ARG A 453 27.99 11.44 11.61
CA ARG A 453 28.44 11.21 13.00
C ARG A 453 29.57 10.20 13.10
N SER A 454 29.66 9.28 12.12
CA SER A 454 30.67 8.21 12.08
C SER A 454 31.93 8.61 11.31
N SER A 455 31.95 9.76 10.61
CA SER A 455 33.14 10.25 9.89
C SER A 455 34.34 10.55 10.79
N ASP A 456 34.17 10.55 12.14
CA ASP A 456 35.23 10.59 13.11
C ASP A 456 35.83 9.20 13.46
N THR A 457 35.21 8.09 12.99
CA THR A 457 35.69 6.71 13.26
C THR A 457 35.51 5.82 12.02
N GLY A 458 36.54 5.70 11.19
CA GLY A 458 36.50 4.95 9.93
C GLY A 458 36.29 3.43 10.10
N VAL A 459 35.08 2.92 9.83
CA VAL A 459 34.82 1.49 9.63
C VAL A 459 33.89 1.31 8.40
N GLN A 460 34.44 0.75 7.31
CA GLN A 460 33.65 0.31 6.16
C GLN A 460 33.14 -1.12 6.37
N SER A 461 31.85 -1.36 6.07
CA SER A 461 31.23 -2.69 6.10
C SER A 461 31.29 -3.36 4.72
N PRO A 462 31.73 -4.61 4.61
CA PRO A 462 31.81 -5.30 3.33
C PRO A 462 30.49 -5.99 2.96
N LEU A 463 29.95 -5.69 1.78
CA LEU A 463 28.82 -6.41 1.16
C LEU A 463 29.35 -7.54 0.29
N ALA A 464 29.10 -8.78 0.67
CA ALA A 464 29.40 -9.96 -0.14
C ALA A 464 28.15 -10.40 -0.92
N THR A 465 28.22 -10.32 -2.26
CA THR A 465 27.23 -10.85 -3.17
C THR A 465 27.42 -12.35 -3.39
N ARG A 466 26.51 -13.18 -2.89
CA ARG A 466 26.29 -14.54 -3.42
C ARG A 466 24.82 -14.90 -3.33
N GLN A 467 24.22 -15.27 -4.45
CA GLN A 467 22.91 -15.94 -4.45
C GLN A 467 23.06 -17.29 -3.74
N SER A 468 22.54 -17.38 -2.53
CA SER A 468 22.55 -18.65 -1.80
C SER A 468 21.52 -19.60 -2.39
N PRO A 469 21.83 -20.91 -2.47
CA PRO A 469 20.83 -21.89 -2.85
C PRO A 469 19.67 -21.85 -1.84
N PRO A 470 18.40 -21.95 -2.29
CA PRO A 470 17.26 -21.96 -1.40
C PRO A 470 17.31 -23.18 -0.46
N LEU A 471 17.20 -22.93 0.83
CA LEU A 471 17.14 -23.93 1.90
C LEU A 471 15.77 -23.87 2.56
N TYR A 472 15.12 -25.01 2.72
CA TYR A 472 13.86 -25.15 3.45
C TYR A 472 14.11 -25.83 4.79
N ILE A 473 13.61 -25.26 5.91
CA ILE A 473 13.71 -25.90 7.21
C ILE A 473 12.39 -26.59 7.53
N ALA A 474 12.38 -27.91 7.53
CA ALA A 474 11.29 -28.75 7.97
C ALA A 474 11.47 -29.04 9.47
N TRP A 475 10.58 -28.54 10.32
CA TRP A 475 10.67 -28.71 11.76
C TRP A 475 9.40 -29.37 12.32
N MET A 476 9.54 -30.10 13.43
CA MET A 476 8.44 -30.76 14.13
C MET A 476 8.77 -30.86 15.64
N GLY A 477 7.90 -30.29 16.47
CA GLY A 477 8.06 -30.19 17.92
C GLY A 477 8.48 -28.78 18.40
N GLU A 478 8.10 -28.44 19.62
CA GLU A 478 8.31 -27.08 20.16
C GLU A 478 9.80 -26.75 20.38
N ARG A 479 10.59 -27.75 20.80
CA ARG A 479 12.05 -27.63 20.93
C ARG A 479 12.73 -27.49 19.55
N ALA A 480 12.25 -28.25 18.57
CA ALA A 480 12.74 -28.19 17.21
C ALA A 480 12.46 -26.81 16.58
N TYR A 481 11.32 -26.18 16.90
CA TYR A 481 11.04 -24.82 16.42
C TYR A 481 12.03 -23.78 16.92
N ALA A 482 12.36 -23.79 18.22
CA ALA A 482 13.33 -22.85 18.78
C ALA A 482 14.72 -23.00 18.12
N THR A 483 15.16 -24.26 17.91
CA THR A 483 16.40 -24.56 17.19
C THR A 483 16.35 -24.12 15.73
N ALA A 484 15.23 -24.44 15.02
CA ALA A 484 15.02 -24.04 13.63
C ALA A 484 15.06 -22.53 13.44
N LEU A 485 14.50 -21.78 14.39
CA LEU A 485 14.51 -20.33 14.41
C LEU A 485 15.94 -19.78 14.56
N GLY A 486 16.71 -20.29 15.52
CA GLY A 486 18.11 -19.91 15.71
C GLY A 486 18.96 -20.20 14.47
N THR A 487 18.78 -21.41 13.90
CA THR A 487 19.47 -21.82 12.67
C THR A 487 19.09 -20.95 11.48
N ALA A 488 17.79 -20.66 11.30
CA ALA A 488 17.33 -19.78 10.22
C ALA A 488 17.98 -18.38 10.38
N LYS A 489 18.05 -17.85 11.58
CA LYS A 489 18.71 -16.57 11.87
C LYS A 489 20.20 -16.61 11.52
N THR A 490 20.93 -17.64 11.95
CA THR A 490 22.35 -17.84 11.65
C THR A 490 22.59 -17.91 10.12
N LEU A 491 21.82 -18.71 9.43
CA LEU A 491 21.96 -18.91 7.98
C LEU A 491 21.60 -17.63 7.19
N ARG A 492 20.52 -16.95 7.56
CA ARG A 492 20.14 -15.66 6.96
C ARG A 492 21.20 -14.59 7.18
N SER A 493 21.77 -14.53 8.38
CA SER A 493 22.90 -13.62 8.68
C SER A 493 24.14 -13.92 7.86
N ALA A 494 24.34 -15.17 7.46
CA ALA A 494 25.41 -15.60 6.55
C ALA A 494 25.06 -15.38 5.05
N GLY A 495 23.90 -14.79 4.73
CA GLY A 495 23.47 -14.45 3.37
C GLY A 495 22.71 -15.56 2.64
N PHE A 496 22.31 -16.63 3.33
CA PHE A 496 21.55 -17.72 2.71
C PHE A 496 20.06 -17.41 2.68
N ARG A 497 19.40 -17.76 1.58
CA ARG A 497 17.94 -17.74 1.47
C ARG A 497 17.36 -18.91 2.25
N VAL A 498 16.58 -18.65 3.28
CA VAL A 498 16.01 -19.67 4.17
C VAL A 498 14.51 -19.51 4.29
N GLU A 499 13.78 -20.59 3.99
CA GLU A 499 12.34 -20.71 4.21
C GLU A 499 12.09 -21.49 5.50
N LEU A 500 11.46 -20.82 6.47
CA LEU A 500 11.05 -21.40 7.75
C LEU A 500 9.52 -21.33 7.85
N PRO A 501 8.79 -22.46 7.74
CA PRO A 501 7.34 -22.45 7.81
C PRO A 501 6.84 -21.99 9.20
N PRO A 502 5.76 -21.18 9.24
CA PRO A 502 5.24 -20.62 10.50
C PRO A 502 4.47 -21.64 11.35
N VAL A 503 4.17 -22.82 10.81
CA VAL A 503 3.46 -23.91 11.50
C VAL A 503 4.15 -25.22 11.25
N GLU A 504 4.11 -26.07 12.28
CA GLU A 504 4.54 -27.45 12.22
C GLU A 504 3.83 -28.24 11.10
N GLN A 505 4.59 -29.04 10.36
CA GLN A 505 4.09 -29.89 9.28
C GLN A 505 4.74 -31.27 9.37
N LYS A 506 3.97 -32.32 9.03
CA LYS A 506 4.59 -33.65 8.83
C LYS A 506 5.70 -33.54 7.78
N PHE A 507 6.84 -34.17 8.03
CA PHE A 507 8.02 -34.05 7.15
C PHE A 507 7.74 -34.34 5.68
N GLY A 508 6.87 -35.33 5.37
CA GLY A 508 6.50 -35.60 3.97
C GLY A 508 5.80 -34.40 3.29
N ILE A 509 4.92 -33.70 4.00
CA ILE A 509 4.23 -32.50 3.50
C ILE A 509 5.23 -31.34 3.37
N ALA A 510 6.07 -31.15 4.39
CA ALA A 510 7.09 -30.11 4.40
C ALA A 510 8.08 -30.26 3.24
N LEU A 511 8.55 -31.47 2.95
CA LEU A 511 9.44 -31.75 1.81
C LEU A 511 8.75 -31.56 0.45
N GLY A 512 7.48 -31.96 0.31
CA GLY A 512 6.70 -31.65 -0.90
C GLY A 512 6.57 -30.14 -1.13
N ARG A 513 6.36 -29.36 -0.08
CA ARG A 513 6.33 -27.89 -0.15
C ARG A 513 7.70 -27.30 -0.50
N ALA A 514 8.79 -27.83 0.06
CA ALA A 514 10.15 -27.42 -0.28
C ALA A 514 10.42 -27.56 -1.79
N VAL A 515 10.02 -28.67 -2.39
CA VAL A 515 10.12 -28.91 -3.84
C VAL A 515 9.28 -27.89 -4.63
N GLN A 516 8.04 -27.64 -4.21
CA GLN A 516 7.17 -26.64 -4.87
C GLN A 516 7.74 -25.23 -4.82
N LEU A 517 8.47 -24.88 -3.75
CA LEU A 517 9.16 -23.59 -3.59
C LEU A 517 10.52 -23.53 -4.33
N GLY A 518 10.90 -24.59 -5.04
CA GLY A 518 12.18 -24.67 -5.77
C GLY A 518 13.41 -24.73 -4.85
N ALA A 519 13.24 -25.17 -3.59
CA ALA A 519 14.36 -25.38 -2.70
C ALA A 519 15.27 -26.50 -3.23
N LYS A 520 16.58 -26.31 -3.12
CA LYS A 520 17.56 -27.34 -3.47
C LYS A 520 17.84 -28.28 -2.30
N TYR A 521 17.71 -27.77 -1.09
CA TYR A 521 18.03 -28.44 0.17
C TYR A 521 16.89 -28.30 1.15
N ALA A 522 16.66 -29.35 1.93
CA ALA A 522 15.75 -29.32 3.08
C ALA A 522 16.51 -29.74 4.34
N LEU A 523 16.51 -28.88 5.35
CA LEU A 523 17.01 -29.20 6.67
C LEU A 523 15.88 -29.76 7.50
N ILE A 524 16.05 -30.97 8.05
CA ILE A 524 15.06 -31.66 8.87
C ILE A 524 15.47 -31.50 10.32
N LEU A 525 14.58 -30.96 11.14
CA LEU A 525 14.76 -30.73 12.57
C LEU A 525 13.56 -31.31 13.33
N GLY A 526 13.81 -32.37 14.06
CA GLY A 526 12.90 -32.95 15.04
C GLY A 526 13.56 -33.04 16.41
N ASP A 527 12.88 -33.59 17.40
CA ASP A 527 13.41 -33.71 18.75
C ASP A 527 14.70 -34.55 18.83
N ASN A 528 14.87 -35.52 17.93
CA ASN A 528 16.09 -36.34 17.84
C ASN A 528 17.28 -35.51 17.35
N GLU A 529 17.09 -34.69 16.32
CA GLU A 529 18.13 -33.81 15.77
C GLU A 529 18.51 -32.74 16.79
N VAL A 530 17.56 -32.19 17.54
CA VAL A 530 17.82 -31.23 18.60
C VAL A 530 18.64 -31.87 19.74
N THR A 531 18.30 -33.11 20.10
CA THR A 531 18.98 -33.81 21.21
C THR A 531 20.41 -34.24 20.82
N SER A 532 20.62 -34.66 19.57
CA SER A 532 21.94 -35.09 19.07
C SER A 532 22.87 -33.90 18.70
N GLY A 533 22.32 -32.71 18.47
CA GLY A 533 23.07 -31.56 17.91
C GLY A 533 23.53 -31.76 16.46
N GLU A 534 23.03 -32.79 15.79
CA GLU A 534 23.28 -33.10 14.38
C GLU A 534 21.98 -33.03 13.60
N TRP A 535 21.95 -32.22 12.55
CA TRP A 535 20.77 -31.98 11.73
C TRP A 535 20.83 -32.76 10.42
N THR A 536 19.69 -33.23 9.96
CA THR A 536 19.59 -33.97 8.71
C THR A 536 19.39 -33.02 7.54
N LEU A 537 20.42 -32.80 6.72
CA LEU A 537 20.33 -32.07 5.44
C LEU A 537 19.99 -33.02 4.32
N LYS A 538 18.84 -32.82 3.66
CA LYS A 538 18.40 -33.61 2.50
C LYS A 538 18.59 -32.81 1.22
N MET A 539 19.27 -33.39 0.23
CA MET A 539 19.32 -32.93 -1.13
C MET A 539 18.02 -33.32 -1.84
N LEU A 540 17.26 -32.33 -2.35
CA LEU A 540 15.94 -32.60 -2.94
C LEU A 540 16.00 -33.12 -4.38
N ALA A 541 17.15 -32.95 -5.04
CA ALA A 541 17.35 -33.41 -6.41
C ALA A 541 17.50 -34.96 -6.53
N ASP A 542 18.22 -35.58 -5.60
CA ASP A 542 18.54 -37.00 -5.62
C ASP A 542 18.10 -37.78 -4.37
N GLY A 543 17.54 -37.07 -3.39
CA GLY A 543 17.05 -37.63 -2.13
C GLY A 543 18.15 -38.00 -1.12
N THR A 544 19.43 -37.76 -1.42
CA THR A 544 20.53 -38.04 -0.49
C THR A 544 20.45 -37.24 0.78
N GLN A 545 20.94 -37.80 1.90
CA GLN A 545 20.88 -37.16 3.21
C GLN A 545 22.26 -37.18 3.86
N ARG A 546 22.55 -36.09 4.63
CA ARG A 546 23.76 -35.97 5.43
C ARG A 546 23.40 -35.44 6.81
N LYS A 547 24.04 -35.96 7.86
CA LYS A 547 23.99 -35.38 9.20
C LYS A 547 25.12 -34.39 9.36
N LEU A 548 24.82 -33.20 9.80
CA LEU A 548 25.76 -32.10 9.93
C LEU A 548 25.46 -31.31 11.20
N THR A 549 26.49 -30.89 11.90
CA THR A 549 26.38 -29.84 12.93
C THR A 549 26.18 -28.46 12.28
N GLU A 550 25.76 -27.46 13.05
CA GLU A 550 25.54 -26.10 12.50
C GLU A 550 26.80 -25.51 11.81
N PRO A 551 28.01 -25.60 12.38
CA PRO A 551 29.22 -25.16 11.68
C PRO A 551 29.49 -25.91 10.37
N GLN A 552 29.29 -27.23 10.37
CA GLN A 552 29.49 -28.07 9.18
C GLN A 552 28.45 -27.75 8.09
N LEU A 553 27.21 -27.43 8.48
CA LEU A 553 26.18 -26.97 7.55
C LEU A 553 26.57 -25.65 6.89
N LEU A 554 27.04 -24.67 7.65
CA LEU A 554 27.53 -23.40 7.13
C LEU A 554 28.70 -23.57 6.16
N ASP A 555 29.67 -24.41 6.51
CA ASP A 555 30.82 -24.71 5.66
C ASP A 555 30.41 -25.43 4.38
N PHE A 556 29.47 -26.36 4.47
CA PHE A 556 28.92 -27.07 3.31
C PHE A 556 28.24 -26.08 2.36
N LEU A 557 27.35 -25.22 2.88
CA LEU A 557 26.59 -24.26 2.07
C LEU A 557 27.48 -23.17 1.44
N ARG A 558 28.60 -22.79 2.10
CA ARG A 558 29.58 -21.84 1.55
C ARG A 558 30.41 -22.39 0.39
N LYS A 559 30.53 -23.71 0.29
CA LYS A 559 31.30 -24.39 -0.77
C LYS A 559 30.44 -24.67 -2.02
N LEU A 560 29.13 -24.45 -1.96
CA LEU A 560 28.21 -24.58 -3.10
C LEU A 560 28.15 -23.29 -3.92
#